data_32a69b64038f8289c787e467cbd2146c
#
_entry.id   32a69b64038f8289c787e467cbd2146c
#
_cell.length_a   1.000
_cell.length_b   1.000
_cell.length_c   1.000
_cell.angle_alpha   90.00
_cell.angle_beta   90.00
_cell.angle_gamma   90.00
#
_symmetry.space_group_name_H-M   'P 1'
#
loop_
_entity.id
_entity.type
_entity.pdbx_description
1 polymer ?
#
loop_
_entity_poly.entity_id
_entity_poly.type
_entity_poly.pdbx_seq_one_letter_code
_entity_poly.pdbx_strand_id
1 'polypeptide(L)' 'MTTEHTESHELVAERERLTERFVLMQSELGGLFYEMAIRDHLQLDLLVERAAAMQKVEAELQRLDHRLGADS' A
#
# COMPACT_ATOMS: atom_id res chain seq x y z
N MET A 1 2.76 16.01 -26.34
CA MET A 1 2.21 14.72 -26.74
C MET A 1 2.89 13.56 -26.06
N THR A 2 4.16 13.40 -26.29
CA THR A 2 4.91 12.31 -25.68
C THR A 2 5.00 12.45 -24.16
N THR A 3 5.00 13.68 -23.65
CA THR A 3 5.12 13.96 -22.24
C THR A 3 3.93 13.42 -21.46
N GLU A 4 2.71 13.65 -21.96
CA GLU A 4 1.49 13.14 -21.30
C GLU A 4 1.47 11.62 -21.27
N HIS A 5 1.86 11.01 -22.38
CA HIS A 5 1.89 9.57 -22.50
C HIS A 5 2.89 8.95 -21.53
N THR A 6 4.06 9.58 -21.43
CA THR A 6 5.12 9.12 -20.53
C THR A 6 4.69 9.28 -19.07
N GLU A 7 4.04 10.39 -18.76
CA GLU A 7 3.56 10.66 -17.40
C GLU A 7 2.52 9.63 -16.97
N SER A 8 1.58 9.31 -17.84
CA SER A 8 0.56 8.31 -17.57
C SER A 8 1.19 6.94 -17.33
N HIS A 9 2.19 6.61 -18.13
CA HIS A 9 2.90 5.34 -18.01
C HIS A 9 3.64 5.25 -16.69
N GLU A 10 4.26 6.36 -16.28
CA GLU A 10 4.97 6.42 -15.01
C GLU A 10 4.01 6.27 -13.82
N LEU A 11 2.81 6.85 -13.93
CA LEU A 11 1.80 6.74 -12.87
C LEU A 11 1.30 5.30 -12.74
N VAL A 12 1.12 4.62 -13.85
CA VAL A 12 0.70 3.22 -13.83
C VAL A 12 1.78 2.37 -13.17
N ALA A 13 3.04 2.59 -13.53
CA ALA A 13 4.15 1.84 -12.94
C ALA A 13 4.26 2.10 -11.44
N GLU A 14 4.09 3.36 -11.04
CA GLU A 14 4.12 3.73 -9.63
C GLU A 14 2.99 3.04 -8.87
N ARG A 15 1.80 3.02 -9.44
CA ARG A 15 0.66 2.37 -8.84
C ARG A 15 0.90 0.88 -8.64
N GLU A 16 1.51 0.23 -9.62
CA GLU A 16 1.82 -1.20 -9.53
C GLU A 16 2.81 -1.47 -8.39
N ARG A 17 3.84 -0.65 -8.25
CA ARG A 17 4.81 -0.80 -7.18
C ARG A 17 4.17 -0.64 -5.82
N LEU A 18 3.29 0.37 -5.68
CA LEU A 18 2.62 0.61 -4.41
C LEU A 18 1.62 -0.49 -4.09
N THR A 19 0.95 -1.03 -5.11
CA THR A 19 0.02 -2.14 -4.92
C THR A 19 0.77 -3.37 -4.41
N GLU A 20 1.89 -3.68 -5.00
CA GLU A 20 2.71 -4.81 -4.57
C GLU A 20 3.20 -4.59 -3.14
N ARG A 21 3.62 -3.37 -2.83
CA ARG A 21 4.07 -3.03 -1.49
C ARG A 21 2.94 -3.19 -0.47
N PHE A 22 1.75 -2.74 -0.84
CA PHE A 22 0.59 -2.85 0.05
C PHE A 22 0.26 -4.30 0.34
N VAL A 23 0.25 -5.14 -0.69
CA VAL A 23 -0.02 -6.58 -0.54
C VAL A 23 1.02 -7.23 0.36
N LEU A 24 2.29 -6.87 0.18
CA LEU A 24 3.37 -7.41 1.02
C LEU A 24 3.19 -6.97 2.48
N MET A 25 2.87 -5.70 2.69
CA MET A 25 2.64 -5.19 4.04
C MET A 25 1.46 -5.88 4.70
N GLN A 26 0.40 -6.13 3.94
CA GLN A 26 -0.78 -6.83 4.42
C GLN A 26 -0.42 -8.26 4.85
N SER A 27 0.36 -8.93 4.04
CA SER A 27 0.82 -10.28 4.34
C SER A 27 1.69 -10.30 5.59
N GLU A 28 2.58 -9.33 5.71
CA GLU A 28 3.45 -9.22 6.88
C GLU A 28 2.67 -8.93 8.16
N LEU A 29 1.66 -8.07 8.05
CA LEU A 29 0.81 -7.76 9.20
C LEU A 29 0.05 -8.99 9.66
N GLY A 30 -0.50 -9.75 8.70
CA GLY A 30 -1.20 -10.99 9.02
C GLY A 30 -0.30 -12.00 9.68
N GLY A 31 0.93 -12.16 9.16
CA GLY A 31 1.92 -13.05 9.73
C GLY A 31 2.31 -12.65 11.14
N LEU A 32 2.51 -11.35 11.34
CA LEU A 32 2.87 -10.82 12.65
C LEU A 32 1.77 -11.08 13.68
N PHE A 33 0.52 -10.81 13.27
CA PHE A 33 -0.63 -11.05 14.14
C PHE A 33 -0.73 -12.53 14.50
N TYR A 34 -0.55 -13.41 13.51
CA TYR A 34 -0.62 -14.85 13.74
C TYR A 34 0.46 -15.30 14.73
N GLU A 35 1.68 -14.81 14.55
CA GLU A 35 2.79 -15.12 15.45
C GLU A 35 2.49 -14.71 16.90
N MET A 36 1.94 -13.51 17.05
CA MET A 36 1.56 -13.01 18.37
C MET A 36 0.47 -13.86 18.99
N ALA A 37 -0.49 -14.25 18.16
CA ALA A 37 -1.63 -15.04 18.64
C ALA A 37 -1.20 -16.40 19.16
N ILE A 38 -0.32 -17.11 18.42
CA ILE A 38 0.11 -18.43 18.85
C ILE A 38 1.00 -18.39 20.07
N ARG A 39 1.66 -17.27 20.31
CA ARG A 39 2.51 -17.07 21.49
C ARG A 39 1.72 -16.48 22.66
N ASP A 40 0.46 -16.21 22.44
CA ASP A 40 -0.42 -15.59 23.45
C ASP A 40 0.20 -14.28 23.96
N HIS A 41 0.78 -13.50 23.04
CA HIS A 41 1.43 -12.26 23.40
C HIS A 41 1.10 -11.20 22.35
N LEU A 42 0.07 -10.43 22.59
CA LEU A 42 -0.42 -9.44 21.64
C LEU A 42 0.19 -8.08 21.92
N GLN A 43 0.92 -7.56 20.93
CA GLN A 43 1.50 -6.21 21.01
C GLN A 43 0.68 -5.29 20.12
N LEU A 44 -0.37 -4.74 20.68
CA LEU A 44 -1.31 -3.93 19.93
C LEU A 44 -0.65 -2.69 19.32
N ASP A 45 0.26 -2.07 20.06
CA ASP A 45 0.98 -0.87 19.56
C ASP A 45 1.67 -1.14 18.25
N LEU A 46 2.32 -2.29 18.15
CA LEU A 46 3.05 -2.66 16.94
C LEU A 46 2.10 -2.91 15.78
N LEU A 47 0.98 -3.56 16.05
CA LEU A 47 -0.03 -3.82 15.02
C LEU A 47 -0.63 -2.52 14.51
N VAL A 48 -0.93 -1.59 15.40
CA VAL A 48 -1.47 -0.29 15.03
C VAL A 48 -0.46 0.49 14.19
N GLU A 49 0.80 0.46 14.58
CA GLU A 49 1.86 1.13 13.84
C GLU A 49 1.98 0.59 12.41
N ARG A 50 1.93 -0.74 12.26
CA ARG A 50 2.01 -1.37 10.94
C ARG A 50 0.78 -1.05 10.11
N ALA A 51 -0.40 -1.04 10.73
CA ALA A 51 -1.63 -0.68 10.03
C ALA A 51 -1.60 0.78 9.57
N ALA A 52 -1.04 1.66 10.39
CA ALA A 52 -0.92 3.08 10.02
C ALA A 52 0.00 3.25 8.80
N ALA A 53 1.07 2.48 8.74
CA ALA A 53 1.97 2.51 7.59
C ALA A 53 1.24 2.05 6.32
N MET A 54 0.40 1.04 6.44
CA MET A 54 -0.42 0.56 5.32
C MET A 54 -1.40 1.63 4.85
N GLN A 55 -1.99 2.37 5.77
CA GLN A 55 -2.93 3.43 5.43
C GLN A 55 -2.26 4.53 4.62
N LYS A 56 -1.01 4.81 4.88
CA LYS A 56 -0.26 5.79 4.11
C LYS A 56 -0.07 5.33 2.67
N VAL A 57 0.24 4.06 2.48
CA VAL A 57 0.39 3.50 1.14
C VAL A 57 -0.96 3.50 0.43
N GLU A 58 -2.02 3.15 1.13
CA GLU A 58 -3.37 3.15 0.57
C GLU A 58 -3.79 4.55 0.12
N ALA A 59 -3.48 5.56 0.92
CA ALA A 59 -3.80 6.94 0.57
C ALA A 59 -3.04 7.35 -0.70
N GLU A 60 -1.82 6.92 -0.82
CA GLU A 60 -1.01 7.17 -2.00
C GLU A 60 -1.62 6.52 -3.23
N LEU A 61 -2.06 5.28 -3.08
CA LEU A 61 -2.73 4.54 -4.16
C LEU A 61 -4.00 5.25 -4.61
N GLN A 62 -4.79 5.74 -3.66
CA GLN A 62 -6.02 6.45 -3.97
C GLN A 62 -5.74 7.73 -4.74
N ARG A 63 -4.65 8.43 -4.40
CA ARG A 63 -4.26 9.63 -5.13
C ARG A 63 -3.87 9.32 -6.55
N LEU A 64 -3.12 8.23 -6.74
CA LEU A 64 -2.72 7.81 -8.08
C LEU A 64 -3.92 7.37 -8.90
N ASP A 65 -4.82 6.60 -8.30
CA ASP A 65 -6.05 6.18 -8.98
C ASP A 65 -6.87 7.38 -9.42
N HIS A 66 -6.97 8.39 -8.56
CA HIS A 66 -7.71 9.59 -8.87
C HIS A 66 -7.07 10.33 -10.04
N ARG A 67 -5.75 10.45 -10.04
CA ARG A 67 -5.03 11.13 -11.13
C ARG A 67 -5.18 10.37 -12.44
N LEU A 68 -5.09 9.05 -12.39
CA LEU A 68 -5.25 8.23 -13.59
C LEU A 68 -6.67 8.30 -14.11
N GLY A 69 -7.65 8.32 -13.23
CA GLY A 69 -9.04 8.44 -13.61
C GLY A 69 -9.36 9.81 -14.20
N ALA A 70 -8.72 10.85 -13.69
CA ALA A 70 -8.94 12.20 -14.18
C ALA A 70 -8.42 12.39 -15.60
N ASP A 71 -7.43 11.61 -15.98
CA ASP A 71 -6.83 11.69 -17.31
C ASP A 71 -7.63 10.95 -18.36
N SER A 72 -8.55 10.14 -17.93
CA SER A 72 -9.40 9.40 -18.87
C SER A 72 -10.74 10.08 -19.07
#